data_40c535dcc4bfa33c2880ddc6360afcf7
#
_entry.id   40c535dcc4bfa33c2880ddc6360afcf7
#
_cell.length_a   1.000
_cell.length_b   1.000
_cell.length_c   1.000
_cell.angle_alpha   90.00
_cell.angle_beta   90.00
_cell.angle_gamma   90.00
#
_symmetry.space_group_name_H-M   'P 1'
#
loop_
_entity.id
_entity.type
_entity.pdbx_description
1 polymer ?
#
loop_
_entity_poly.entity_id
_entity_poly.type
_entity_poly.pdbx_seq_one_letter_code
_entity_poly.pdbx_strand_id
1 'polypeptide(L)'
;MKQPYKWLMAVSVIAILITTAVVVYPVRSDAFSQQIIQVGATGKDVREMQYRLKFLGFYTGKVDGVFGWRSYWALRNFQYEFGLDVDGVLGAKTKVKLYNATKNYKPTAAELGVPETSQAPAPTPAPTAPNNETFHAAGISENDLRLMANAVYGESRGEPYIGQVAVAAVILNRTKNPAFPNTPAGVIFEPRAFTAVADGQIWLTPNETSKRAVNDALKGWDPTGGAIYYFNPDTATSGWIWSRPQIKKIGRHIFCR
;
A
#
# COMPACT_ATOMS: atom_id res chain seq x y z
N MET A 1 -0.42 -17.19 -88.36
CA MET A 1 0.64 -16.58 -87.49
C MET A 1 0.07 -16.40 -86.12
N LYS A 2 0.67 -17.06 -85.13
CA LYS A 2 0.12 -17.31 -83.80
C LYS A 2 0.53 -16.19 -82.81
N GLN A 3 -0.44 -15.61 -82.13
CA GLN A 3 -0.20 -14.70 -81.00
C GLN A 3 -0.09 -15.52 -79.74
N PRO A 4 0.89 -15.26 -78.82
CA PRO A 4 0.94 -15.94 -77.56
C PRO A 4 0.18 -15.12 -76.48
N TYR A 5 -0.71 -15.78 -75.76
CA TYR A 5 -1.42 -15.26 -74.59
C TYR A 5 -0.47 -15.08 -73.43
N LYS A 6 -0.34 -13.84 -72.98
CA LYS A 6 0.29 -13.56 -71.71
C LYS A 6 -0.71 -13.73 -70.60
N TRP A 7 -0.52 -14.75 -69.76
CA TRP A 7 -1.24 -14.93 -68.54
C TRP A 7 -0.72 -13.94 -67.51
N LEU A 8 -1.52 -12.96 -67.18
CA LEU A 8 -1.32 -12.11 -65.99
C LEU A 8 -1.83 -12.84 -64.79
N MET A 9 -0.92 -13.41 -64.03
CA MET A 9 -1.21 -13.89 -62.67
C MET A 9 -1.41 -12.66 -61.77
N ALA A 10 -2.65 -12.36 -61.45
CA ALA A 10 -2.97 -11.42 -60.37
C ALA A 10 -2.75 -12.14 -59.03
N VAL A 11 -1.63 -11.87 -58.39
CA VAL A 11 -1.38 -12.27 -57.00
C VAL A 11 -2.14 -11.30 -56.10
N SER A 12 -3.32 -11.73 -55.67
CA SER A 12 -4.08 -11.02 -54.64
C SER A 12 -3.40 -11.24 -53.28
N VAL A 13 -2.63 -10.26 -52.86
CA VAL A 13 -2.12 -10.19 -51.47
C VAL A 13 -3.27 -9.79 -50.57
N ILE A 14 -3.90 -10.75 -49.93
CA ILE A 14 -4.86 -10.51 -48.84
C ILE A 14 -4.03 -10.15 -47.61
N ALA A 15 -3.88 -8.86 -47.39
CA ALA A 15 -3.36 -8.35 -46.11
C ALA A 15 -4.43 -8.56 -45.03
N ILE A 16 -4.26 -9.62 -44.23
CA ILE A 16 -5.05 -9.80 -43.01
C ILE A 16 -4.54 -8.80 -41.99
N LEU A 17 -5.21 -7.67 -41.90
CA LEU A 17 -5.12 -6.73 -40.81
C LEU A 17 -5.73 -7.41 -39.56
N ILE A 18 -4.88 -8.04 -38.74
CA ILE A 18 -5.25 -8.44 -37.39
C ILE A 18 -5.34 -7.16 -36.57
N THR A 19 -6.47 -6.49 -36.60
CA THR A 19 -6.83 -5.51 -35.62
C THR A 19 -7.06 -6.26 -34.30
N THR A 20 -6.07 -6.24 -33.41
CA THR A 20 -6.28 -6.62 -32.02
C THR A 20 -7.27 -5.61 -31.44
N ALA A 21 -8.55 -5.90 -31.54
CA ALA A 21 -9.57 -5.19 -30.79
C ALA A 21 -9.24 -5.40 -29.31
N VAL A 22 -8.69 -4.38 -28.67
CA VAL A 22 -8.67 -4.30 -27.22
C VAL A 22 -10.14 -4.26 -26.83
N VAL A 23 -10.69 -5.41 -26.46
CA VAL A 23 -12.02 -5.50 -25.89
C VAL A 23 -11.95 -4.81 -24.54
N VAL A 24 -12.20 -3.52 -24.55
CA VAL A 24 -12.48 -2.76 -23.33
C VAL A 24 -13.83 -3.27 -22.85
N TYR A 25 -13.82 -4.25 -21.96
CA TYR A 25 -15.03 -4.65 -21.28
C TYR A 25 -15.55 -3.43 -20.53
N PRO A 26 -16.77 -2.95 -20.84
CA PRO A 26 -17.35 -1.91 -20.02
C PRO A 26 -17.51 -2.50 -18.62
N VAL A 27 -16.76 -1.97 -17.67
CA VAL A 27 -17.00 -2.27 -16.26
C VAL A 27 -18.39 -1.74 -15.97
N ARG A 28 -19.38 -2.63 -15.97
CA ARG A 28 -20.66 -2.35 -15.32
C ARG A 28 -20.33 -2.24 -13.82
N SER A 29 -19.86 -1.10 -13.44
CA SER A 29 -19.61 -0.81 -12.04
C SER A 29 -20.61 0.24 -11.59
N ASP A 30 -21.67 -0.23 -10.98
CA ASP A 30 -22.38 0.58 -9.99
C ASP A 30 -21.44 1.00 -8.84
N ALA A 31 -20.21 0.45 -8.81
CA ALA A 31 -19.20 0.67 -7.78
C ALA A 31 -18.36 1.94 -8.01
N PHE A 32 -17.86 2.17 -9.23
CA PHE A 32 -16.95 3.29 -9.52
C PHE A 32 -17.38 4.07 -10.76
N SER A 33 -17.20 5.39 -10.75
CA SER A 33 -17.34 6.23 -11.94
C SER A 33 -16.21 5.97 -12.96
N GLN A 34 -16.28 6.58 -14.14
CA GLN A 34 -15.24 6.48 -15.18
C GLN A 34 -14.04 7.40 -14.90
N GLN A 35 -14.12 8.29 -13.91
CA GLN A 35 -13.08 9.26 -13.63
C GLN A 35 -11.82 8.60 -13.07
N ILE A 36 -10.65 9.09 -13.46
CA ILE A 36 -9.38 8.74 -12.82
C ILE A 36 -9.32 9.46 -11.47
N ILE A 37 -9.04 8.72 -10.40
CA ILE A 37 -9.02 9.21 -9.03
C ILE A 37 -7.58 9.19 -8.51
N GLN A 38 -7.14 10.32 -7.99
CA GLN A 38 -5.79 10.51 -7.45
C GLN A 38 -5.81 11.34 -6.16
N VAL A 39 -4.65 11.49 -5.54
CA VAL A 39 -4.50 12.31 -4.32
C VAL A 39 -5.16 13.68 -4.48
N GLY A 40 -5.92 14.08 -3.48
CA GLY A 40 -6.71 15.31 -3.47
C GLY A 40 -8.18 15.13 -3.90
N ALA A 41 -8.53 14.01 -4.56
CA ALA A 41 -9.92 13.72 -4.90
C ALA A 41 -10.76 13.46 -3.64
N THR A 42 -12.07 13.75 -3.74
CA THR A 42 -13.03 13.50 -2.67
C THR A 42 -14.32 12.90 -3.23
N GLY A 43 -15.10 12.25 -2.37
CA GLY A 43 -16.45 11.82 -2.69
C GLY A 43 -16.65 10.30 -2.70
N LYS A 44 -17.72 9.85 -3.42
CA LYS A 44 -18.22 8.48 -3.39
C LYS A 44 -17.17 7.45 -3.83
N ASP A 45 -16.49 7.68 -4.93
CA ASP A 45 -15.49 6.74 -5.46
C ASP A 45 -14.30 6.57 -4.52
N VAL A 46 -13.92 7.63 -3.80
CA VAL A 46 -12.87 7.55 -2.79
C VAL A 46 -13.32 6.72 -1.59
N ARG A 47 -14.58 6.91 -1.12
CA ARG A 47 -15.15 6.08 -0.06
C ARG A 47 -15.20 4.62 -0.46
N GLU A 48 -15.70 4.34 -1.67
CA GLU A 48 -15.76 2.99 -2.23
C GLU A 48 -14.37 2.32 -2.25
N MET A 49 -13.37 3.05 -2.74
CA MET A 49 -11.97 2.58 -2.73
C MET A 49 -11.48 2.32 -1.30
N GLN A 50 -11.67 3.26 -0.39
CA GLN A 50 -11.25 3.13 1.01
C GLN A 50 -11.90 1.93 1.69
N TYR A 51 -13.20 1.71 1.51
CA TYR A 51 -13.91 0.55 2.07
C TYR A 51 -13.37 -0.76 1.49
N ARG A 52 -13.20 -0.86 0.17
CA ARG A 52 -12.67 -2.06 -0.46
C ARG A 52 -11.23 -2.36 -0.05
N LEU A 53 -10.39 -1.33 0.03
CA LEU A 53 -9.02 -1.48 0.52
C LEU A 53 -9.01 -1.86 2.01
N LYS A 54 -9.97 -1.36 2.80
CA LYS A 54 -10.13 -1.75 4.21
C LYS A 54 -10.60 -3.20 4.34
N PHE A 55 -11.54 -3.64 3.52
CA PHE A 55 -11.98 -5.03 3.46
C PHE A 55 -10.82 -6.01 3.16
N LEU A 56 -9.90 -5.60 2.28
CA LEU A 56 -8.68 -6.38 1.97
C LEU A 56 -7.54 -6.18 2.97
N GLY A 57 -7.70 -5.34 4.00
CA GLY A 57 -6.66 -5.07 4.99
C GLY A 57 -5.58 -4.06 4.57
N PHE A 58 -5.69 -3.45 3.39
CA PHE A 58 -4.72 -2.43 2.93
C PHE A 58 -4.94 -1.05 3.53
N TYR A 59 -6.18 -0.71 3.93
CA TYR A 59 -6.52 0.59 4.50
C TYR A 59 -6.97 0.47 5.95
N THR A 60 -6.25 1.10 6.86
CA THR A 60 -6.52 1.06 8.31
C THR A 60 -7.08 2.38 8.85
N GLY A 61 -7.20 3.40 7.98
CA GLY A 61 -7.70 4.70 8.34
C GLY A 61 -9.23 4.77 8.50
N LYS A 62 -9.71 5.94 8.97
CA LYS A 62 -11.13 6.27 8.90
C LYS A 62 -11.53 6.43 7.44
N VAL A 63 -12.66 5.84 7.05
CA VAL A 63 -13.24 6.06 5.73
C VAL A 63 -13.94 7.42 5.74
N ASP A 64 -13.31 8.40 5.12
CA ASP A 64 -13.75 9.81 5.14
C ASP A 64 -14.12 10.33 3.74
N GLY A 65 -13.80 9.55 2.70
CA GLY A 65 -14.02 9.95 1.32
C GLY A 65 -13.03 11.00 0.82
N VAL A 66 -11.91 11.17 1.50
CA VAL A 66 -10.81 12.06 1.08
C VAL A 66 -9.62 11.20 0.64
N PHE A 67 -9.18 11.35 -0.60
CA PHE A 67 -8.00 10.65 -1.11
C PHE A 67 -6.74 11.36 -0.63
N GLY A 68 -6.46 11.22 0.67
CA GLY A 68 -5.23 11.67 1.28
C GLY A 68 -4.11 10.64 1.16
N TRP A 69 -2.97 10.92 1.76
CA TRP A 69 -1.77 10.08 1.70
C TRP A 69 -1.98 8.66 2.23
N ARG A 70 -2.84 8.45 3.24
CA ARG A 70 -3.17 7.11 3.73
C ARG A 70 -3.86 6.26 2.68
N SER A 71 -4.82 6.84 1.97
CA SER A 71 -5.52 6.16 0.86
C SER A 71 -4.58 5.90 -0.32
N TYR A 72 -3.69 6.85 -0.63
CA TYR A 72 -2.69 6.72 -1.67
C TYR A 72 -1.76 5.52 -1.41
N TRP A 73 -1.24 5.42 -0.21
CA TRP A 73 -0.33 4.32 0.13
C TRP A 73 -1.05 2.98 0.23
N ALA A 74 -2.28 2.95 0.76
CA ALA A 74 -3.11 1.75 0.74
C ALA A 74 -3.37 1.25 -0.69
N LEU A 75 -3.65 2.17 -1.62
CA LEU A 75 -3.84 1.85 -3.03
C LEU A 75 -2.56 1.32 -3.67
N ARG A 76 -1.41 1.93 -3.40
CA ARG A 76 -0.12 1.46 -3.91
C ARG A 76 0.24 0.08 -3.38
N ASN A 77 -0.01 -0.21 -2.10
CA ASN A 77 0.15 -1.55 -1.53
C ASN A 77 -0.71 -2.57 -2.27
N PHE A 78 -1.97 -2.23 -2.50
CA PHE A 78 -2.87 -3.06 -3.30
C PHE A 78 -2.33 -3.27 -4.72
N GLN A 79 -1.92 -2.21 -5.40
CA GLN A 79 -1.37 -2.29 -6.76
C GLN A 79 -0.16 -3.24 -6.81
N TYR A 80 0.75 -3.11 -5.87
CA TYR A 80 1.93 -3.97 -5.75
C TYR A 80 1.56 -5.45 -5.58
N GLU A 81 0.71 -5.76 -4.59
CA GLU A 81 0.30 -7.14 -4.30
C GLU A 81 -0.47 -7.80 -5.44
N PHE A 82 -1.18 -7.01 -6.22
CA PHE A 82 -2.00 -7.51 -7.33
C PHE A 82 -1.33 -7.38 -8.71
N GLY A 83 -0.02 -7.05 -8.75
CA GLY A 83 0.78 -7.02 -9.97
C GLY A 83 0.35 -5.92 -10.95
N LEU A 84 -0.07 -4.77 -10.42
CA LEU A 84 -0.42 -3.59 -11.21
C LEU A 84 0.74 -2.58 -11.24
N ASP A 85 0.65 -1.59 -12.12
CA ASP A 85 1.52 -0.42 -12.08
C ASP A 85 1.34 0.30 -10.73
N VAL A 86 2.43 0.50 -9.96
CA VAL A 86 2.39 1.05 -8.60
C VAL A 86 2.48 2.57 -8.65
N ASP A 87 1.47 3.20 -9.23
CA ASP A 87 1.40 4.66 -9.46
C ASP A 87 0.57 5.42 -8.40
N GLY A 88 -0.20 4.71 -7.57
CA GLY A 88 -1.10 5.32 -6.60
C GLY A 88 -2.31 6.00 -7.22
N VAL A 89 -2.64 5.66 -8.48
CA VAL A 89 -3.78 6.19 -9.22
C VAL A 89 -4.87 5.13 -9.33
N LEU A 90 -6.09 5.47 -8.95
CA LEU A 90 -7.25 4.61 -9.14
C LEU A 90 -7.78 4.77 -10.57
N GLY A 91 -7.00 4.28 -11.54
CA GLY A 91 -7.36 4.21 -12.95
C GLY A 91 -8.23 3.00 -13.29
N ALA A 92 -8.60 2.85 -14.56
CA ALA A 92 -9.51 1.80 -15.02
C ALA A 92 -9.04 0.39 -14.66
N LYS A 93 -7.77 0.04 -14.91
CA LYS A 93 -7.19 -1.27 -14.57
C LYS A 93 -7.26 -1.55 -13.07
N THR A 94 -6.90 -0.55 -12.24
CA THR A 94 -6.90 -0.66 -10.78
C THR A 94 -8.31 -0.82 -10.23
N LYS A 95 -9.29 -0.09 -10.76
CA LYS A 95 -10.72 -0.23 -10.39
C LYS A 95 -11.24 -1.63 -10.65
N VAL A 96 -11.00 -2.16 -11.87
CA VAL A 96 -11.40 -3.52 -12.24
C VAL A 96 -10.77 -4.54 -11.31
N LYS A 97 -9.49 -4.42 -11.03
CA LYS A 97 -8.76 -5.36 -10.17
C LYS A 97 -9.27 -5.30 -8.73
N LEU A 98 -9.47 -4.10 -8.19
CA LEU A 98 -10.00 -3.88 -6.85
C LEU A 98 -11.43 -4.41 -6.71
N TYR A 99 -12.29 -4.14 -7.67
CA TYR A 99 -13.64 -4.70 -7.72
C TYR A 99 -13.62 -6.22 -7.73
N ASN A 100 -12.80 -6.83 -8.61
CA ASN A 100 -12.70 -8.27 -8.74
C ASN A 100 -12.14 -8.95 -7.48
N ALA A 101 -11.18 -8.34 -6.82
CA ALA A 101 -10.63 -8.83 -5.56
C ALA A 101 -11.63 -8.73 -4.39
N THR A 102 -12.66 -7.89 -4.54
CA THR A 102 -13.67 -7.61 -3.51
C THR A 102 -15.09 -7.90 -3.97
N LYS A 103 -15.29 -8.90 -4.85
CA LYS A 103 -16.63 -9.23 -5.40
C LYS A 103 -17.68 -9.53 -4.32
N ASN A 104 -17.26 -10.10 -3.20
CA ASN A 104 -18.13 -10.45 -2.08
C ASN A 104 -18.42 -9.28 -1.15
N TYR A 105 -17.69 -8.15 -1.30
CA TYR A 105 -17.94 -6.94 -0.54
C TYR A 105 -18.95 -6.07 -1.27
N LYS A 106 -20.02 -5.70 -0.58
CA LYS A 106 -21.04 -4.76 -1.06
C LYS A 106 -21.15 -3.63 -0.04
N PRO A 107 -20.61 -2.44 -0.36
CA PRO A 107 -20.78 -1.28 0.51
C PRO A 107 -22.26 -0.96 0.70
N THR A 108 -22.67 -0.66 1.94
CA THR A 108 -24.02 -0.19 2.23
C THR A 108 -24.21 1.24 1.75
N ALA A 109 -25.47 1.67 1.57
CA ALA A 109 -25.76 3.05 1.19
C ALA A 109 -25.22 4.05 2.24
N ALA A 110 -25.29 3.70 3.53
CA ALA A 110 -24.74 4.50 4.63
C ALA A 110 -23.20 4.63 4.52
N GLU A 111 -22.50 3.56 4.20
CA GLU A 111 -21.05 3.57 3.97
C GLU A 111 -20.64 4.46 2.80
N LEU A 112 -21.44 4.50 1.75
CA LEU A 112 -21.20 5.36 0.59
C LEU A 112 -21.65 6.81 0.79
N GLY A 113 -22.28 7.12 1.95
CA GLY A 113 -22.81 8.44 2.25
C GLY A 113 -24.04 8.83 1.43
N VAL A 114 -24.79 7.83 0.97
CA VAL A 114 -26.09 8.02 0.29
C VAL A 114 -27.17 7.95 1.35
N PRO A 115 -28.12 8.91 1.43
CA PRO A 115 -29.24 8.81 2.37
C PRO A 115 -30.07 7.55 2.12
N GLU A 116 -30.35 6.79 3.17
CA GLU A 116 -31.17 5.59 3.07
C GLU A 116 -32.61 5.95 2.68
N THR A 117 -33.06 5.46 1.54
CA THR A 117 -34.47 5.25 1.26
C THR A 117 -34.71 3.75 1.25
N SER A 118 -35.34 3.27 2.35
CA SER A 118 -36.01 1.98 2.53
C SER A 118 -35.18 0.69 2.54
N GLN A 119 -35.17 0.10 3.74
CA GLN A 119 -35.14 -1.31 4.11
C GLN A 119 -34.27 -2.29 3.31
N ALA A 120 -33.16 -2.70 3.96
CA ALA A 120 -32.43 -3.91 3.62
C ALA A 120 -32.57 -4.98 4.71
N PRO A 121 -32.60 -6.27 4.34
CA PRO A 121 -32.62 -7.39 5.30
C PRO A 121 -31.29 -7.46 6.06
N ALA A 122 -31.34 -7.97 7.30
CA ALA A 122 -30.22 -8.14 8.20
C ALA A 122 -29.05 -8.93 7.57
N PRO A 123 -27.80 -8.61 7.91
CA PRO A 123 -26.63 -9.27 7.34
C PRO A 123 -26.50 -10.70 7.91
N THR A 124 -26.42 -11.66 6.99
CA THR A 124 -25.94 -13.01 7.26
C THR A 124 -24.44 -12.93 7.63
N PRO A 125 -23.97 -13.69 8.62
CA PRO A 125 -22.56 -13.66 9.02
C PRO A 125 -21.64 -14.00 7.86
N ALA A 126 -20.61 -13.21 7.68
CA ALA A 126 -19.56 -13.44 6.68
C ALA A 126 -18.87 -14.78 6.95
N PRO A 127 -18.45 -15.53 5.90
CA PRO A 127 -17.62 -16.72 6.09
C PRO A 127 -16.29 -16.30 6.71
N THR A 128 -15.96 -16.96 7.81
CA THR A 128 -14.70 -16.86 8.53
C THR A 128 -13.55 -17.08 7.54
N ALA A 129 -12.69 -16.09 7.42
CA ALA A 129 -11.39 -16.26 6.77
C ALA A 129 -10.61 -17.36 7.53
N PRO A 130 -9.75 -18.14 6.85
CA PRO A 130 -9.00 -19.18 7.52
C PRO A 130 -8.16 -18.56 8.63
N ASN A 131 -8.39 -19.05 9.86
CA ASN A 131 -7.61 -18.72 11.04
C ASN A 131 -6.15 -19.10 10.81
N ASN A 132 -5.32 -18.10 10.48
CA ASN A 132 -3.93 -18.14 10.86
C ASN A 132 -3.80 -17.42 12.20
N GLU A 133 -4.09 -18.17 13.26
CA GLU A 133 -3.80 -17.75 14.62
C GLU A 133 -2.29 -17.76 14.85
N THR A 134 -1.64 -16.68 14.44
CA THR A 134 -0.31 -16.35 14.93
C THR A 134 -0.18 -14.82 14.98
N PHE A 135 -0.12 -14.30 16.20
CA PHE A 135 0.26 -12.93 16.58
C PHE A 135 -0.80 -11.82 16.51
N HIS A 136 -1.87 -11.94 17.26
CA HIS A 136 -2.62 -10.79 17.78
C HIS A 136 -1.95 -10.21 19.04
N ALA A 137 -0.67 -9.88 19.00
CA ALA A 137 -0.06 -9.05 20.05
C ALA A 137 -0.35 -7.58 19.72
N ALA A 138 -1.13 -6.92 20.56
CA ALA A 138 -1.31 -5.47 20.63
C ALA A 138 -2.08 -4.78 19.47
N GLY A 139 -3.06 -5.40 18.83
CA GLY A 139 -3.93 -4.68 17.87
C GLY A 139 -3.26 -4.27 16.57
N ILE A 140 -2.13 -4.88 16.22
CA ILE A 140 -1.40 -4.64 14.97
C ILE A 140 -1.86 -5.66 13.94
N SER A 141 -2.25 -5.17 12.75
CA SER A 141 -2.72 -6.01 11.66
C SER A 141 -1.56 -6.74 10.95
N GLU A 142 -1.86 -7.87 10.29
CA GLU A 142 -0.89 -8.57 9.40
C GLU A 142 -0.26 -7.63 8.36
N ASN A 143 -1.07 -6.72 7.82
CA ASN A 143 -0.59 -5.71 6.87
C ASN A 143 0.41 -4.73 7.52
N ASP A 144 0.16 -4.32 8.77
CA ASP A 144 1.10 -3.48 9.51
C ASP A 144 2.41 -4.22 9.80
N LEU A 145 2.35 -5.51 10.14
CA LEU A 145 3.53 -6.35 10.36
C LEU A 145 4.40 -6.43 9.10
N ARG A 146 3.78 -6.71 7.95
CA ARG A 146 4.46 -6.76 6.67
C ARG A 146 5.06 -5.41 6.32
N LEU A 147 4.29 -4.33 6.49
CA LEU A 147 4.72 -2.98 6.19
C LEU A 147 5.90 -2.54 7.06
N MET A 148 5.86 -2.87 8.36
CA MET A 148 7.00 -2.65 9.26
C MET A 148 8.23 -3.44 8.80
N ALA A 149 8.07 -4.70 8.38
CA ALA A 149 9.18 -5.50 7.89
C ALA A 149 9.78 -4.92 6.60
N ASN A 150 8.95 -4.38 5.71
CA ASN A 150 9.40 -3.70 4.50
C ASN A 150 10.18 -2.41 4.84
N ALA A 151 9.67 -1.60 5.79
CA ALA A 151 10.34 -0.39 6.23
C ALA A 151 11.70 -0.71 6.88
N VAL A 152 11.73 -1.67 7.80
CA VAL A 152 12.97 -2.14 8.43
C VAL A 152 13.97 -2.65 7.39
N TYR A 153 13.52 -3.43 6.41
CA TYR A 153 14.37 -3.92 5.33
C TYR A 153 14.94 -2.79 4.48
N GLY A 154 14.10 -1.85 4.06
CA GLY A 154 14.54 -0.71 3.25
C GLY A 154 15.53 0.20 3.97
N GLU A 155 15.27 0.49 5.26
CA GLU A 155 16.08 1.42 6.06
C GLU A 155 17.35 0.79 6.65
N SER A 156 17.36 -0.51 6.92
CA SER A 156 18.39 -1.11 7.77
C SER A 156 18.87 -2.50 7.35
N ARG A 157 18.63 -2.96 6.12
CA ARG A 157 19.10 -4.27 5.65
C ARG A 157 20.61 -4.48 5.70
N GLY A 158 21.38 -3.40 5.69
CA GLY A 158 22.85 -3.42 5.84
C GLY A 158 23.34 -3.24 7.27
N GLU A 159 22.43 -3.08 8.23
CA GLU A 159 22.74 -2.87 9.63
C GLU A 159 22.87 -4.19 10.39
N PRO A 160 23.62 -4.23 11.51
CA PRO A 160 23.56 -5.33 12.46
C PRO A 160 22.11 -5.61 12.89
N TYR A 161 21.81 -6.85 13.30
CA TYR A 161 20.45 -7.24 13.69
C TYR A 161 19.82 -6.31 14.72
N ILE A 162 20.59 -5.92 15.75
CA ILE A 162 20.14 -4.98 16.76
C ILE A 162 19.77 -3.61 16.17
N GLY A 163 20.39 -3.18 15.06
CA GLY A 163 20.04 -1.96 14.33
C GLY A 163 18.70 -2.08 13.60
N GLN A 164 18.40 -3.27 13.06
CA GLN A 164 17.10 -3.56 12.45
C GLN A 164 15.98 -3.56 13.50
N VAL A 165 16.22 -4.17 14.68
CA VAL A 165 15.28 -4.10 15.81
C VAL A 165 15.09 -2.66 16.28
N ALA A 166 16.16 -1.87 16.29
CA ALA A 166 16.09 -0.45 16.67
C ALA A 166 15.19 0.37 15.75
N VAL A 167 15.27 0.16 14.43
CA VAL A 167 14.36 0.83 13.48
C VAL A 167 12.90 0.41 13.70
N ALA A 168 12.64 -0.90 13.91
CA ALA A 168 11.30 -1.38 14.24
C ALA A 168 10.78 -0.76 15.55
N ALA A 169 11.62 -0.65 16.57
CA ALA A 169 11.28 -0.03 17.86
C ALA A 169 10.92 1.45 17.70
N VAL A 170 11.63 2.22 16.85
CA VAL A 170 11.28 3.62 16.56
C VAL A 170 9.89 3.74 15.95
N ILE A 171 9.51 2.86 15.02
CA ILE A 171 8.14 2.85 14.46
C ILE A 171 7.12 2.67 15.59
N LEU A 172 7.32 1.68 16.46
CA LEU A 172 6.42 1.41 17.59
C LEU A 172 6.41 2.54 18.64
N ASN A 173 7.54 3.18 18.89
CA ASN A 173 7.63 4.31 19.82
C ASN A 173 6.86 5.51 19.26
N ARG A 174 6.93 5.77 17.97
CA ARG A 174 6.15 6.82 17.30
C ARG A 174 4.65 6.55 17.42
N THR A 175 4.17 5.32 17.25
CA THR A 175 2.72 5.02 17.38
C THR A 175 2.18 5.29 18.79
N LYS A 176 3.02 5.28 19.80
CA LYS A 176 2.67 5.57 21.21
C LYS A 176 2.82 7.04 21.58
N ASN A 177 3.45 7.84 20.72
CA ASN A 177 3.70 9.26 20.98
C ASN A 177 2.63 10.11 20.30
N PRO A 178 1.95 11.02 21.03
CA PRO A 178 0.84 11.83 20.49
C PRO A 178 1.24 12.78 19.35
N ALA A 179 2.54 13.06 19.17
CA ALA A 179 3.05 13.88 18.08
C ALA A 179 3.04 13.14 16.72
N PHE A 180 2.78 11.83 16.70
CA PHE A 180 2.81 10.98 15.51
C PHE A 180 1.48 10.26 15.30
N PRO A 181 1.24 9.73 14.09
CA PRO A 181 0.12 8.83 13.86
C PRO A 181 0.17 7.60 14.79
N ASN A 182 -0.99 7.13 15.23
CA ASN A 182 -1.12 6.03 16.19
C ASN A 182 -1.13 4.63 15.54
N THR A 183 -0.75 4.52 14.27
CA THR A 183 -0.66 3.24 13.54
C THR A 183 0.68 3.13 12.84
N PRO A 184 1.25 1.89 12.69
CA PRO A 184 2.50 1.69 11.95
C PRO A 184 2.45 2.24 10.53
N ALA A 185 1.36 1.98 9.79
CA ALA A 185 1.16 2.52 8.46
C ALA A 185 1.18 4.06 8.45
N GLY A 186 0.48 4.69 9.41
CA GLY A 186 0.48 6.15 9.55
C GLY A 186 1.87 6.72 9.77
N VAL A 187 2.66 6.09 10.64
CA VAL A 187 4.03 6.49 10.95
C VAL A 187 4.97 6.29 9.75
N ILE A 188 4.89 5.13 9.09
CA ILE A 188 5.79 4.80 7.97
C ILE A 188 5.55 5.72 6.78
N PHE A 189 4.30 6.02 6.48
CA PHE A 189 3.92 6.85 5.33
C PHE A 189 3.76 8.35 5.65
N GLU A 190 4.17 8.78 6.83
CA GLU A 190 4.26 10.20 7.10
C GLU A 190 5.29 10.85 6.15
N PRO A 191 5.00 12.01 5.56
CA PRO A 191 5.91 12.63 4.60
C PRO A 191 7.32 12.81 5.15
N ARG A 192 8.31 12.29 4.44
CA ARG A 192 9.74 12.33 4.81
C ARG A 192 10.13 11.55 6.07
N ALA A 193 9.25 10.68 6.59
CA ALA A 193 9.53 9.90 7.79
C ALA A 193 10.55 8.79 7.54
N PHE A 194 10.48 8.16 6.37
CA PHE A 194 11.34 7.05 5.98
C PHE A 194 11.86 7.22 4.56
N THR A 195 13.17 7.02 4.38
CA THR A 195 13.85 7.10 3.07
C THR A 195 13.34 6.00 2.15
N ALA A 196 13.11 4.80 2.69
CA ALA A 196 12.60 3.66 1.95
C ALA A 196 11.25 3.93 1.26
N VAL A 197 10.43 4.83 1.80
CA VAL A 197 9.19 5.27 1.16
C VAL A 197 9.47 6.22 0.00
N ALA A 198 10.42 7.14 0.18
CA ALA A 198 10.74 8.16 -0.81
C ALA A 198 11.42 7.57 -2.05
N ASP A 199 12.29 6.58 -1.89
CA ASP A 199 13.06 5.95 -2.96
C ASP A 199 12.45 4.63 -3.48
N GLY A 200 11.30 4.23 -2.94
CA GLY A 200 10.56 3.04 -3.37
C GLY A 200 11.09 1.71 -2.80
N GLN A 201 12.09 1.70 -1.93
CA GLN A 201 12.60 0.48 -1.32
C GLN A 201 11.59 -0.19 -0.37
N ILE A 202 10.58 0.54 0.07
CA ILE A 202 9.45 0.00 0.84
C ILE A 202 8.70 -1.13 0.11
N TRP A 203 8.87 -1.26 -1.20
CA TRP A 203 8.23 -2.29 -2.02
C TRP A 203 9.11 -3.54 -2.22
N LEU A 204 10.33 -3.53 -1.71
CA LEU A 204 11.17 -4.73 -1.76
C LEU A 204 10.62 -5.79 -0.81
N THR A 205 10.73 -7.05 -1.21
CA THR A 205 10.35 -8.18 -0.36
C THR A 205 11.27 -8.24 0.87
N PRO A 206 10.72 -8.12 2.10
CA PRO A 206 11.54 -8.16 3.30
C PRO A 206 12.11 -9.56 3.52
N ASN A 207 13.34 -9.63 4.02
CA ASN A 207 13.96 -10.90 4.38
C ASN A 207 13.49 -11.38 5.78
N GLU A 208 13.82 -12.62 6.10
CA GLU A 208 13.44 -13.21 7.40
C GLU A 208 14.07 -12.48 8.59
N THR A 209 15.23 -11.85 8.39
CA THR A 209 15.90 -11.08 9.45
C THR A 209 15.10 -9.84 9.83
N SER A 210 14.59 -9.08 8.85
CA SER A 210 13.77 -7.90 9.11
C SER A 210 12.40 -8.27 9.69
N LYS A 211 11.78 -9.37 9.25
CA LYS A 211 10.53 -9.89 9.85
C LYS A 211 10.75 -10.26 11.31
N ARG A 212 11.83 -10.97 11.61
CA ARG A 212 12.19 -11.34 12.99
C ARG A 212 12.49 -10.12 13.86
N ALA A 213 13.16 -9.10 13.30
CA ALA A 213 13.43 -7.84 14.01
C ALA A 213 12.14 -7.11 14.41
N VAL A 214 11.13 -7.07 13.53
CA VAL A 214 9.81 -6.54 13.85
C VAL A 214 9.14 -7.33 14.98
N ASN A 215 9.16 -8.67 14.90
CA ASN A 215 8.57 -9.52 15.93
C ASN A 215 9.23 -9.31 17.29
N ASP A 216 10.54 -9.16 17.34
CA ASP A 216 11.26 -8.95 18.61
C ASP A 216 10.99 -7.56 19.19
N ALA A 217 10.85 -6.54 18.35
CA ALA A 217 10.41 -5.21 18.79
C ALA A 217 8.97 -5.24 19.35
N LEU A 218 8.07 -5.98 18.72
CA LEU A 218 6.69 -6.17 19.18
C LEU A 218 6.62 -6.88 20.54
N LYS A 219 7.55 -7.79 20.81
CA LYS A 219 7.68 -8.43 22.13
C LYS A 219 8.27 -7.51 23.20
N GLY A 220 8.56 -6.25 22.85
CA GLY A 220 9.03 -5.22 23.77
C GLY A 220 10.55 -4.98 23.77
N TRP A 221 11.30 -5.62 22.87
CA TRP A 221 12.72 -5.34 22.76
C TRP A 221 12.95 -4.00 22.05
N ASP A 222 13.23 -2.97 22.83
CA ASP A 222 13.65 -1.65 22.35
C ASP A 222 15.11 -1.37 22.73
N PRO A 223 16.06 -1.58 21.82
CA PRO A 223 17.47 -1.28 22.09
C PRO A 223 17.78 0.20 22.06
N THR A 224 16.83 1.07 21.65
CA THR A 224 17.05 2.50 21.48
C THR A 224 16.86 3.31 22.78
N GLY A 225 16.13 2.75 23.75
CA GLY A 225 15.74 3.45 24.97
C GLY A 225 14.66 4.52 24.74
N GLY A 226 13.69 4.21 23.91
CA GLY A 226 12.54 5.08 23.63
C GLY A 226 12.80 6.16 22.57
N ALA A 227 13.74 5.95 21.66
CA ALA A 227 13.98 6.89 20.57
C ALA A 227 12.78 6.99 19.63
N ILE A 228 12.51 8.19 19.13
CA ILE A 228 11.47 8.48 18.14
C ILE A 228 12.06 9.02 16.84
N TYR A 229 13.37 9.30 16.81
CA TYR A 229 14.13 9.69 15.61
C TYR A 229 15.42 8.89 15.53
N TYR A 230 15.92 8.76 14.31
CA TYR A 230 17.27 8.28 14.02
C TYR A 230 17.80 8.92 12.74
N PHE A 231 19.10 8.94 12.60
CA PHE A 231 19.75 9.43 11.38
C PHE A 231 21.13 8.77 11.22
N ASN A 232 21.57 8.69 9.97
CA ASN A 232 22.94 8.32 9.65
C ASN A 232 23.81 9.59 9.67
N PRO A 233 24.79 9.72 10.58
CA PRO A 233 25.64 10.91 10.68
C PRO A 233 26.50 11.15 9.42
N ASP A 234 26.80 10.11 8.63
CA ASP A 234 27.62 10.24 7.43
C ASP A 234 26.84 10.90 6.27
N THR A 235 25.52 10.91 6.32
CA THR A 235 24.65 11.41 5.24
C THR A 235 23.68 12.51 5.67
N ALA A 236 23.49 12.71 6.97
CA ALA A 236 22.53 13.68 7.49
C ALA A 236 23.03 15.12 7.33
N THR A 237 22.31 15.92 6.56
CA THR A 237 22.59 17.34 6.31
C THR A 237 21.72 18.30 7.09
N SER A 238 20.62 17.82 7.69
CA SER A 238 19.68 18.65 8.43
C SER A 238 20.22 19.03 9.81
N GLY A 239 20.46 20.33 10.04
CA GLY A 239 20.87 20.84 11.36
C GLY A 239 19.84 20.55 12.46
N TRP A 240 18.56 20.43 12.11
CA TRP A 240 17.50 20.09 13.06
C TRP A 240 17.70 18.71 13.69
N ILE A 241 18.04 17.68 12.91
CA ILE A 241 18.20 16.33 13.46
C ILE A 241 19.44 16.24 14.36
N TRP A 242 20.50 17.01 14.03
CA TRP A 242 21.70 17.09 14.84
C TRP A 242 21.48 17.79 16.21
N SER A 243 20.48 18.67 16.29
CA SER A 243 20.12 19.36 17.54
C SER A 243 19.27 18.52 18.49
N ARG A 244 18.77 17.34 18.05
CA ARG A 244 17.93 16.47 18.88
C ARG A 244 18.76 15.80 19.99
N PRO A 245 18.19 15.59 21.20
CA PRO A 245 18.86 14.87 22.27
C PRO A 245 19.21 13.44 21.85
N GLN A 246 20.50 13.17 21.65
CA GLN A 246 21.00 11.88 21.23
C GLN A 246 21.01 10.91 22.42
N ILE A 247 20.54 9.68 22.19
CA ILE A 247 20.47 8.61 23.20
C ILE A 247 21.67 7.67 23.04
N LYS A 248 21.82 7.09 21.84
CA LYS A 248 22.92 6.17 21.53
C LYS A 248 23.14 5.99 20.03
N LYS A 249 24.29 5.45 19.70
CA LYS A 249 24.61 4.98 18.36
C LYS A 249 24.47 3.45 18.30
N ILE A 250 23.76 2.94 17.28
CA ILE A 250 23.64 1.50 16.98
C ILE A 250 23.91 1.34 15.48
N GLY A 251 24.90 0.53 15.12
CA GLY A 251 25.35 0.44 13.74
C GLY A 251 25.79 1.80 13.18
N ARG A 252 25.27 2.19 12.04
CA ARG A 252 25.54 3.49 11.42
C ARG A 252 24.62 4.60 11.92
N HIS A 253 23.56 4.29 12.66
CA HIS A 253 22.53 5.23 13.05
C HIS A 253 22.74 5.77 14.46
N ILE A 254 22.48 7.06 14.62
CA ILE A 254 22.33 7.72 15.93
C ILE A 254 20.83 7.83 16.21
N PHE A 255 20.42 7.32 17.37
CA PHE A 255 19.03 7.31 17.85
C PHE A 255 18.84 8.45 18.84
N CYS A 256 17.71 9.19 18.70
CA CYS A 256 17.47 10.44 19.45
C CYS A 256 15.97 10.69 19.75
N ARG A 257 15.70 11.69 20.59
CA ARG A 257 14.35 12.14 20.97
C ARG A 257 13.95 13.45 20.34
#